data_26230eda3d2079044b957d67d8732655
#
_entry.id   26230eda3d2079044b957d67d8732655
#
_cell.length_a   1.000
_cell.length_b   1.000
_cell.length_c   1.000
_cell.angle_alpha   90.00
_cell.angle_beta   90.00
_cell.angle_gamma   90.00
#
_symmetry.space_group_name_H-M   'P 1'
#
loop_
_entity.id
_entity.type
_entity.pdbx_description
1 polymer ?
#
loop_
_entity_poly.entity_id
_entity_poly.type
_entity_poly.pdbx_seq_one_letter_code
_entity_poly.pdbx_strand_id
1 'polypeptide(L)'
;MELKIIHFYPDLMSLYGSYANVSVLRRYLEALGCAVTVQAVVPGEGADITGADFLFMGAGTERAQRFAAEDFARYGAAVKAAAEDGTAMLFAGTAMELLGASVTDRDGDTYPGIGLASFTTVQGKRRIVGDVYGVTALFPEAVVGFMNKCGQIRGVEAPLLTGLSLGFGNEAEKGPEGFHWKNVFASELTGPVLVKNPRLLEAVADAICTRRGISLPEERPSFPYAAVSYTHLTLPTT
;
A
#
# COMPACT_ATOMS: atom_id res chain seq x y z
N MET A 1 -16.81 -17.83 -4.72
CA MET A 1 -15.82 -18.13 -3.66
C MET A 1 -15.85 -17.00 -2.64
N GLU A 2 -15.67 -17.30 -1.34
CA GLU A 2 -15.62 -16.28 -0.30
C GLU A 2 -14.17 -15.83 -0.08
N LEU A 3 -13.96 -14.51 -0.03
CA LEU A 3 -12.67 -13.86 0.21
C LEU A 3 -12.76 -12.95 1.43
N LYS A 4 -11.69 -12.93 2.24
CA LYS A 4 -11.60 -12.13 3.47
C LYS A 4 -10.55 -11.04 3.32
N ILE A 5 -10.96 -9.79 3.47
CA ILE A 5 -10.10 -8.61 3.53
C ILE A 5 -9.98 -8.16 4.98
N ILE A 6 -8.76 -7.95 5.44
CA ILE A 6 -8.47 -7.29 6.72
C ILE A 6 -8.06 -5.86 6.44
N HIS A 7 -8.76 -4.90 7.06
CA HIS A 7 -8.46 -3.48 7.00
C HIS A 7 -7.97 -3.00 8.37
N PHE A 8 -6.67 -2.80 8.49
CA PHE A 8 -6.07 -2.31 9.72
C PHE A 8 -6.37 -0.83 9.93
N TYR A 9 -6.96 -0.51 11.07
CA TYR A 9 -7.14 0.82 11.64
C TYR A 9 -7.84 1.82 10.70
N PRO A 10 -9.02 1.50 10.13
CA PRO A 10 -9.69 2.35 9.15
C PRO A 10 -9.98 3.77 9.65
N ASP A 11 -10.24 3.95 10.95
CA ASP A 11 -10.52 5.27 11.53
C ASP A 11 -9.25 6.07 11.84
N LEU A 12 -8.09 5.42 11.93
CA LEU A 12 -6.83 6.02 12.31
C LEU A 12 -5.91 6.22 11.10
N MET A 13 -5.90 5.26 10.17
CA MET A 13 -4.98 5.17 9.03
C MET A 13 -5.74 5.28 7.70
N SER A 14 -6.52 6.36 7.54
CA SER A 14 -7.37 6.59 6.34
C SER A 14 -7.26 7.98 5.75
N LEU A 15 -6.15 8.69 6.00
CA LEU A 15 -5.92 10.00 5.39
C LEU A 15 -6.03 9.94 3.86
N TYR A 16 -6.45 11.05 3.28
CA TYR A 16 -6.58 11.25 1.82
C TYR A 16 -7.51 10.24 1.12
N GLY A 17 -8.48 9.67 1.85
CA GLY A 17 -9.41 8.70 1.28
C GLY A 17 -8.79 7.32 1.03
N SER A 18 -7.76 6.95 1.78
CA SER A 18 -7.02 5.69 1.61
C SER A 18 -7.91 4.44 1.72
N TYR A 19 -9.03 4.51 2.48
CA TYR A 19 -10.05 3.44 2.57
C TYR A 19 -10.63 3.02 1.19
N ALA A 20 -10.59 3.91 0.19
CA ALA A 20 -11.11 3.59 -1.13
C ALA A 20 -10.27 2.53 -1.87
N ASN A 21 -9.04 2.23 -1.42
CA ASN A 21 -8.28 1.07 -1.92
C ASN A 21 -9.03 -0.24 -1.64
N VAL A 22 -9.55 -0.41 -0.41
CA VAL A 22 -10.35 -1.58 -0.05
C VAL A 22 -11.67 -1.58 -0.83
N SER A 23 -12.31 -0.43 -0.96
CA SER A 23 -13.61 -0.32 -1.64
C SER A 23 -13.51 -0.69 -3.13
N VAL A 24 -12.48 -0.23 -3.84
CA VAL A 24 -12.30 -0.55 -5.27
C VAL A 24 -11.87 -2.00 -5.47
N LEU A 25 -10.99 -2.52 -4.63
CA LEU A 25 -10.56 -3.92 -4.71
C LEU A 25 -11.74 -4.86 -4.44
N ARG A 26 -12.54 -4.58 -3.41
CA ARG A 26 -13.76 -5.33 -3.14
C ARG A 26 -14.69 -5.38 -4.35
N ARG A 27 -15.00 -4.21 -4.94
CA ARG A 27 -15.86 -4.14 -6.14
C ARG A 27 -15.28 -4.91 -7.33
N TYR A 28 -13.96 -4.87 -7.49
CA TYR A 28 -13.29 -5.60 -8.56
C TYR A 28 -13.42 -7.12 -8.36
N LEU A 29 -13.18 -7.61 -7.16
CA LEU A 29 -13.33 -9.03 -6.83
C LEU A 29 -14.79 -9.50 -6.88
N GLU A 30 -15.74 -8.65 -6.47
CA GLU A 30 -17.19 -8.92 -6.62
C GLU A 30 -17.58 -9.01 -8.10
N ALA A 31 -17.03 -8.15 -8.97
CA ALA A 31 -17.26 -8.23 -10.42
C ALA A 31 -16.64 -9.49 -11.05
N LEU A 32 -15.64 -10.10 -10.42
CA LEU A 32 -15.10 -11.42 -10.78
C LEU A 32 -15.94 -12.59 -10.22
N GLY A 33 -17.07 -12.32 -9.57
CA GLY A 33 -17.99 -13.33 -9.02
C GLY A 33 -17.61 -13.84 -7.63
N CYS A 34 -16.74 -13.14 -6.90
CA CYS A 34 -16.39 -13.49 -5.52
C CYS A 34 -17.36 -12.84 -4.51
N ALA A 35 -17.65 -13.52 -3.42
CA ALA A 35 -18.22 -12.89 -2.22
C ALA A 35 -17.08 -12.34 -1.36
N VAL A 36 -17.14 -11.07 -0.97
CA VAL A 36 -16.04 -10.40 -0.26
C VAL A 36 -16.50 -9.87 1.09
N THR A 37 -15.87 -10.35 2.15
CA THR A 37 -16.04 -9.81 3.51
C THR A 37 -14.89 -8.88 3.86
N VAL A 38 -15.18 -7.77 4.55
CA VAL A 38 -14.17 -6.83 5.05
C VAL A 38 -14.28 -6.77 6.56
N GLN A 39 -13.20 -7.15 7.23
CA GLN A 39 -13.07 -7.06 8.68
C GLN A 39 -12.14 -5.89 9.04
N ALA A 40 -12.65 -4.92 9.79
CA ALA A 40 -11.85 -3.87 10.38
C ALA A 40 -11.07 -4.39 11.60
N VAL A 41 -9.84 -3.94 11.75
CA VAL A 41 -9.06 -4.11 12.98
C VAL A 41 -9.01 -2.76 13.68
N VAL A 42 -9.49 -2.73 14.92
CA VAL A 42 -9.49 -1.52 15.77
C VAL A 42 -8.32 -1.62 16.75
N PRO A 43 -7.56 -0.54 16.99
CA PRO A 43 -6.48 -0.55 17.97
C PRO A 43 -6.99 -0.96 19.37
N GLY A 44 -6.25 -1.84 20.03
CA GLY A 44 -6.63 -2.38 21.35
C GLY A 44 -7.59 -3.56 21.31
N GLU A 45 -8.33 -3.76 20.24
CA GLU A 45 -9.17 -4.93 20.03
C GLU A 45 -8.38 -6.05 19.33
N GLY A 46 -8.50 -7.27 19.83
CA GLY A 46 -7.87 -8.42 19.16
C GLY A 46 -8.63 -8.78 17.87
N ALA A 47 -7.93 -9.07 16.80
CA ALA A 47 -8.52 -9.58 15.57
C ALA A 47 -7.75 -10.81 15.08
N ASP A 48 -8.46 -11.83 14.65
CA ASP A 48 -7.85 -12.95 13.95
C ASP A 48 -7.69 -12.61 12.46
N ILE A 49 -6.43 -12.49 12.04
CA ILE A 49 -6.07 -12.24 10.63
C ILE A 49 -5.75 -13.52 9.86
N THR A 50 -5.87 -14.68 10.51
CA THR A 50 -5.61 -15.98 9.89
C THR A 50 -6.60 -16.22 8.74
N GLY A 51 -6.08 -16.76 7.65
CA GLY A 51 -6.89 -17.04 6.45
C GLY A 51 -7.36 -15.80 5.69
N ALA A 52 -6.81 -14.63 5.97
CA ALA A 52 -7.04 -13.46 5.15
C ALA A 52 -6.50 -13.65 3.73
N ASP A 53 -7.21 -13.11 2.75
CA ASP A 53 -6.82 -13.10 1.36
C ASP A 53 -6.12 -11.80 0.97
N PHE A 54 -6.45 -10.73 1.71
CA PHE A 54 -5.82 -9.43 1.53
C PHE A 54 -5.69 -8.69 2.86
N LEU A 55 -4.52 -8.11 3.11
CA LEU A 55 -4.25 -7.23 4.24
C LEU A 55 -4.01 -5.81 3.75
N PHE A 56 -4.67 -4.83 4.37
CA PHE A 56 -4.52 -3.43 4.01
C PHE A 56 -4.32 -2.54 5.23
N MET A 57 -3.39 -1.60 5.12
CA MET A 57 -3.25 -0.44 6.01
C MET A 57 -2.97 0.79 5.16
N GLY A 58 -3.68 1.88 5.42
CA GLY A 58 -3.55 3.14 4.70
C GLY A 58 -2.65 4.17 5.37
N ALA A 59 -2.71 5.40 4.86
CA ALA A 59 -1.94 6.52 5.39
C ALA A 59 -2.55 7.08 6.70
N GLY A 60 -1.72 7.44 7.65
CA GLY A 60 -2.06 8.21 8.83
C GLY A 60 -1.18 9.46 8.97
N THR A 61 -1.46 10.29 9.98
CA THR A 61 -0.46 11.26 10.45
C THR A 61 0.69 10.51 11.13
N GLU A 62 1.83 11.14 11.30
CA GLU A 62 2.98 10.55 12.02
C GLU A 62 2.58 10.13 13.46
N ARG A 63 1.71 10.92 14.10
CA ARG A 63 1.16 10.58 15.43
C ARG A 63 0.25 9.35 15.37
N ALA A 64 -0.62 9.28 14.37
CA ALA A 64 -1.51 8.14 14.17
C ALA A 64 -0.70 6.87 13.84
N GLN A 65 0.33 7.00 13.00
CA GLN A 65 1.24 5.92 12.65
C GLN A 65 1.96 5.37 13.90
N ARG A 66 2.50 6.24 14.77
CA ARG A 66 3.17 5.81 16.01
C ARG A 66 2.21 5.04 16.93
N PHE A 67 0.97 5.55 17.09
CA PHE A 67 -0.05 4.85 17.86
C PHE A 67 -0.44 3.51 17.23
N ALA A 68 -0.58 3.47 15.90
CA ALA A 68 -0.83 2.23 15.17
C ALA A 68 0.32 1.23 15.30
N ALA A 69 1.58 1.69 15.29
CA ALA A 69 2.76 0.84 15.42
C ALA A 69 2.76 0.02 16.71
N GLU A 70 2.36 0.64 17.85
CA GLU A 70 2.30 -0.02 19.15
C GLU A 70 1.34 -1.22 19.14
N ASP A 71 0.17 -1.07 18.53
CA ASP A 71 -0.82 -2.14 18.40
C ASP A 71 -0.44 -3.13 17.29
N PHE A 72 0.10 -2.63 16.16
CA PHE A 72 0.44 -3.45 15.00
C PHE A 72 1.58 -4.44 15.28
N ALA A 73 2.45 -4.13 16.23
CA ALA A 73 3.55 -5.01 16.63
C ALA A 73 3.08 -6.42 17.01
N ARG A 74 1.91 -6.56 17.63
CA ARG A 74 1.34 -7.87 18.01
C ARG A 74 0.95 -8.74 16.81
N TYR A 75 0.68 -8.12 15.65
CA TYR A 75 0.38 -8.81 14.41
C TYR A 75 1.63 -9.15 13.59
N GLY A 76 2.81 -8.65 13.98
CA GLY A 76 4.03 -8.76 13.20
C GLY A 76 4.38 -10.18 12.76
N ALA A 77 4.31 -11.15 13.67
CA ALA A 77 4.56 -12.56 13.34
C ALA A 77 3.53 -13.12 12.35
N ALA A 78 2.24 -12.81 12.55
CA ALA A 78 1.16 -13.29 11.69
C ALA A 78 1.21 -12.63 10.30
N VAL A 79 1.53 -11.33 10.20
CA VAL A 79 1.71 -10.63 8.93
C VAL A 79 2.89 -11.19 8.16
N LYS A 80 4.03 -11.47 8.82
CA LYS A 80 5.18 -12.11 8.17
C LYS A 80 4.84 -13.50 7.65
N ALA A 81 4.18 -14.32 8.45
CA ALA A 81 3.74 -15.66 8.03
C ALA A 81 2.78 -15.59 6.84
N ALA A 82 1.82 -14.67 6.85
CA ALA A 82 0.91 -14.43 5.75
C ALA A 82 1.62 -13.95 4.47
N ALA A 83 2.64 -13.07 4.60
CA ALA A 83 3.45 -12.64 3.47
C ALA A 83 4.25 -13.79 2.86
N GLU A 84 4.86 -14.64 3.70
CA GLU A 84 5.55 -15.84 3.26
C GLU A 84 4.63 -16.82 2.52
N ASP A 85 3.40 -17.00 3.00
CA ASP A 85 2.34 -17.81 2.40
C ASP A 85 1.73 -17.19 1.12
N GLY A 86 2.17 -16.00 0.73
CA GLY A 86 1.73 -15.33 -0.49
C GLY A 86 0.39 -14.60 -0.37
N THR A 87 -0.08 -14.29 0.84
CA THR A 87 -1.23 -13.40 1.05
C THR A 87 -0.94 -12.04 0.43
N ALA A 88 -1.85 -11.54 -0.40
CA ALA A 88 -1.70 -10.22 -0.99
C ALA A 88 -1.84 -9.11 0.06
N MET A 89 -0.99 -8.08 -0.03
CA MET A 89 -0.97 -6.99 0.93
C MET A 89 -0.75 -5.65 0.24
N LEU A 90 -1.40 -4.60 0.74
CA LEU A 90 -1.09 -3.22 0.36
C LEU A 90 -0.92 -2.37 1.62
N PHE A 91 0.27 -1.76 1.73
CA PHE A 91 0.59 -0.78 2.76
C PHE A 91 0.86 0.56 2.09
N ALA A 92 -0.05 1.53 2.25
CA ALA A 92 -0.01 2.80 1.53
C ALA A 92 0.30 3.99 2.46
N GLY A 93 1.09 4.95 1.95
CA GLY A 93 1.54 6.10 2.72
C GLY A 93 2.39 5.68 3.91
N THR A 94 2.21 6.34 5.05
CA THR A 94 2.99 6.08 6.27
C THR A 94 2.89 4.65 6.80
N ALA A 95 1.91 3.86 6.36
CA ALA A 95 1.82 2.44 6.73
C ALA A 95 3.00 1.62 6.17
N MET A 96 3.55 1.99 5.01
CA MET A 96 4.72 1.32 4.45
C MET A 96 5.90 1.32 5.43
N GLU A 97 6.12 2.44 6.13
CA GLU A 97 7.24 2.61 7.06
C GLU A 97 7.23 1.55 8.17
N LEU A 98 6.04 1.07 8.57
CA LEU A 98 5.87 0.07 9.63
C LEU A 98 6.27 -1.37 9.22
N LEU A 99 6.48 -1.61 7.92
CA LEU A 99 6.98 -2.91 7.43
C LEU A 99 8.49 -3.06 7.67
N GLY A 100 9.22 -1.95 7.80
CA GLY A 100 10.66 -1.92 8.01
C GLY A 100 11.10 -2.37 9.40
N ALA A 101 12.39 -2.26 9.65
CA ALA A 101 12.99 -2.60 10.93
C ALA A 101 12.68 -1.56 12.02
N SER A 102 12.69 -0.27 11.66
CA SER A 102 12.43 0.83 12.62
C SER A 102 12.03 2.12 11.93
N VAL A 103 11.36 2.96 12.71
CA VAL A 103 11.05 4.35 12.38
C VAL A 103 11.64 5.25 13.46
N THR A 104 12.46 6.23 13.06
CA THR A 104 12.95 7.30 13.94
C THR A 104 12.13 8.56 13.62
N ASP A 105 11.42 9.07 14.61
CA ASP A 105 10.60 10.26 14.45
C ASP A 105 11.43 11.56 14.41
N ARG A 106 10.73 12.70 14.19
CA ARG A 106 11.38 14.01 14.06
C ARG A 106 12.03 14.51 15.36
N ASP A 107 11.66 13.94 16.50
CA ASP A 107 12.19 14.26 17.83
C ASP A 107 13.39 13.38 18.18
N GLY A 108 13.67 12.37 17.34
CA GLY A 108 14.79 11.45 17.50
C GLY A 108 14.43 10.15 18.22
N ASP A 109 13.17 9.97 18.61
CA ASP A 109 12.70 8.74 19.22
C ASP A 109 12.54 7.65 18.18
N THR A 110 13.09 6.47 18.46
CA THR A 110 13.01 5.32 17.56
C THR A 110 12.06 4.27 18.12
N TYR A 111 11.16 3.78 17.26
CA TYR A 111 10.28 2.66 17.57
C TYR A 111 10.38 1.57 16.49
N PRO A 112 10.16 0.31 16.84
CA PRO A 112 10.27 -0.78 15.89
C PRO A 112 9.11 -0.78 14.89
N GLY A 113 9.41 -1.13 13.64
CA GLY A 113 8.44 -1.69 12.70
C GLY A 113 8.27 -3.19 12.95
N ILE A 114 7.48 -3.86 12.11
CA ILE A 114 7.31 -5.31 12.25
C ILE A 114 8.54 -6.10 11.72
N GLY A 115 9.47 -5.45 11.02
CA GLY A 115 10.65 -6.09 10.45
C GLY A 115 10.34 -7.13 9.39
N LEU A 116 9.35 -6.87 8.54
CA LEU A 116 9.12 -7.69 7.34
C LEU A 116 10.25 -7.48 6.33
N ALA A 117 10.80 -6.28 6.28
CA ALA A 117 11.97 -5.93 5.50
C ALA A 117 13.02 -5.21 6.38
N SER A 118 14.27 -5.14 5.89
CA SER A 118 15.41 -4.59 6.64
C SER A 118 15.52 -3.05 6.58
N PHE A 119 14.73 -2.38 5.74
CA PHE A 119 14.80 -0.94 5.61
C PHE A 119 14.44 -0.19 6.91
N THR A 120 14.94 1.03 7.03
CA THR A 120 14.65 1.92 8.16
C THR A 120 14.12 3.26 7.65
N THR A 121 13.30 3.91 8.48
CA THR A 121 12.75 5.23 8.19
C THR A 121 13.28 6.26 9.16
N VAL A 122 13.63 7.46 8.66
CA VAL A 122 13.93 8.64 9.48
C VAL A 122 12.98 9.76 9.05
N GLN A 123 12.15 10.24 9.97
CA GLN A 123 11.21 11.32 9.72
C GLN A 123 11.89 12.67 9.89
N GLY A 124 11.92 13.45 8.81
CA GLY A 124 12.49 14.79 8.80
C GLY A 124 11.50 15.87 9.24
N LYS A 125 12.01 17.08 9.48
CA LYS A 125 11.19 18.25 9.80
C LYS A 125 10.46 18.83 8.56
N ARG A 126 11.01 18.61 7.37
CA ARG A 126 10.46 19.10 6.10
C ARG A 126 9.55 18.03 5.50
N ARG A 127 8.35 18.46 5.07
CA ARG A 127 7.46 17.61 4.28
C ARG A 127 7.89 17.61 2.81
N ILE A 128 7.78 16.44 2.22
CA ILE A 128 7.97 16.18 0.79
C ILE A 128 6.57 15.99 0.22
N VAL A 129 6.17 16.90 -0.67
CA VAL A 129 4.81 16.96 -1.23
C VAL A 129 4.90 17.12 -2.73
N GLY A 130 4.17 16.30 -3.47
CA GLY A 130 4.10 16.40 -4.92
C GLY A 130 3.48 15.20 -5.60
N ASP A 131 3.19 15.38 -6.88
CA ASP A 131 2.75 14.28 -7.73
C ASP A 131 3.92 13.35 -8.05
N VAL A 132 3.60 12.07 -8.22
CA VAL A 132 4.57 11.03 -8.58
C VAL A 132 4.09 10.34 -9.85
N TYR A 133 5.03 10.18 -10.79
CA TYR A 133 4.84 9.40 -12.01
C TYR A 133 6.04 8.47 -12.18
N GLY A 134 5.81 7.17 -12.11
CA GLY A 134 6.87 6.17 -12.11
C GLY A 134 6.53 4.91 -12.88
N VAL A 135 7.54 4.09 -13.09
CA VAL A 135 7.42 2.79 -13.76
C VAL A 135 7.70 1.66 -12.78
N THR A 136 7.02 0.54 -12.98
CA THR A 136 7.20 -0.69 -12.22
C THR A 136 7.63 -1.83 -13.15
N ALA A 137 8.22 -2.86 -12.57
CA ALA A 137 8.53 -4.09 -13.31
C ALA A 137 7.30 -5.02 -13.49
N LEU A 138 6.17 -4.71 -12.86
CA LEU A 138 4.99 -5.59 -12.84
C LEU A 138 4.15 -5.50 -14.11
N PHE A 139 4.12 -4.31 -14.75
CA PHE A 139 3.33 -4.03 -15.94
C PHE A 139 3.91 -2.81 -16.67
N PRO A 140 3.63 -2.63 -17.98
CA PRO A 140 4.24 -1.57 -18.78
C PRO A 140 3.68 -0.17 -18.53
N GLU A 141 2.45 -0.05 -18.00
CA GLU A 141 1.83 1.24 -17.74
C GLU A 141 2.46 1.91 -16.52
N ALA A 142 2.52 3.24 -16.56
CA ALA A 142 3.04 4.01 -15.44
C ALA A 142 2.09 4.00 -14.24
N VAL A 143 2.67 4.09 -13.05
CA VAL A 143 1.96 4.31 -11.80
C VAL A 143 1.95 5.80 -11.48
N VAL A 144 0.78 6.32 -11.15
CA VAL A 144 0.57 7.73 -10.80
C VAL A 144 0.09 7.84 -9.36
N GLY A 145 0.52 8.88 -8.67
CA GLY A 145 0.07 9.11 -7.30
C GLY A 145 0.44 10.48 -6.79
N PHE A 146 0.12 10.69 -5.53
CA PHE A 146 0.48 11.89 -4.79
C PHE A 146 1.22 11.48 -3.52
N MET A 147 2.28 12.17 -3.22
CA MET A 147 3.10 11.93 -2.03
C MET A 147 2.97 13.10 -1.08
N ASN A 148 2.80 12.80 0.20
CA ASN A 148 2.83 13.79 1.28
C ASN A 148 3.43 13.13 2.52
N LYS A 149 4.76 13.15 2.62
CA LYS A 149 5.52 12.46 3.65
C LYS A 149 6.56 13.34 4.32
N CYS A 150 7.07 12.93 5.45
CA CYS A 150 8.31 13.43 6.01
C CYS A 150 9.35 12.32 6.27
N GLY A 151 8.94 11.06 6.14
CA GLY A 151 9.83 9.91 6.21
C GLY A 151 10.76 9.82 5.01
N GLN A 152 12.00 9.43 5.28
CA GLN A 152 12.97 9.01 4.29
C GLN A 152 13.33 7.56 4.59
N ILE A 153 13.05 6.67 3.64
CA ILE A 153 13.24 5.24 3.80
C ILE A 153 14.54 4.83 3.12
N ARG A 154 15.40 4.14 3.86
CA ARG A 154 16.71 3.68 3.39
C ARG A 154 16.86 2.18 3.49
N GLY A 155 17.59 1.60 2.56
CA GLY A 155 17.86 0.16 2.54
C GLY A 155 16.75 -0.67 1.91
N VAL A 156 15.92 -0.08 1.05
CA VAL A 156 14.95 -0.83 0.25
C VAL A 156 15.66 -1.52 -0.91
N GLU A 157 15.70 -2.85 -0.91
CA GLU A 157 16.35 -3.65 -1.95
C GLU A 157 15.45 -3.92 -3.15
N ALA A 158 14.14 -3.99 -2.94
CA ALA A 158 13.15 -4.30 -3.96
C ALA A 158 12.06 -3.22 -4.02
N PRO A 159 12.27 -2.12 -4.77
CA PRO A 159 11.29 -1.05 -4.87
C PRO A 159 10.09 -1.46 -5.74
N LEU A 160 8.90 -0.94 -5.41
CA LEU A 160 7.69 -1.11 -6.22
C LEU A 160 7.80 -0.33 -7.54
N LEU A 161 8.28 0.91 -7.47
CA LEU A 161 8.58 1.74 -8.64
C LEU A 161 10.09 1.79 -8.82
N THR A 162 10.56 1.28 -9.95
CA THR A 162 11.99 1.16 -10.26
C THR A 162 12.61 2.45 -10.78
N GLY A 163 11.77 3.38 -11.26
CA GLY A 163 12.20 4.69 -11.74
C GLY A 163 11.06 5.68 -11.77
N LEU A 164 11.39 6.95 -11.51
CA LEU A 164 10.44 8.07 -11.53
C LEU A 164 10.79 9.05 -12.64
N SER A 165 9.81 9.48 -13.43
CA SER A 165 9.91 10.62 -14.31
C SER A 165 9.54 11.93 -13.60
N LEU A 166 8.62 11.86 -12.62
CA LEU A 166 8.18 12.98 -11.79
C LEU A 166 8.11 12.55 -10.31
N GLY A 167 8.42 13.48 -9.40
CA GLY A 167 8.24 13.32 -7.96
C GLY A 167 9.47 12.81 -7.23
N PHE A 168 9.25 12.23 -6.05
CA PHE A 168 10.26 11.81 -5.10
C PHE A 168 10.15 10.32 -4.82
N GLY A 169 11.30 9.69 -4.57
CA GLY A 169 11.39 8.28 -4.21
C GLY A 169 11.28 8.03 -2.70
N ASN A 170 11.81 6.91 -2.29
CA ASN A 170 11.85 6.52 -0.87
C ASN A 170 12.60 7.53 0.00
N GLU A 171 13.62 8.19 -0.57
CA GLU A 171 14.30 9.32 0.04
C GLU A 171 13.72 10.67 -0.47
N ALA A 172 14.34 11.78 -0.10
CA ALA A 172 13.89 13.13 -0.47
C ALA A 172 14.17 13.49 -1.93
N GLU A 173 14.86 12.64 -2.65
CA GLU A 173 15.31 12.86 -4.02
C GLU A 173 14.55 11.97 -4.99
N LYS A 174 14.73 12.25 -6.29
CA LYS A 174 14.23 11.42 -7.36
C LYS A 174 14.97 10.08 -7.36
N GLY A 175 14.23 9.00 -7.22
CA GLY A 175 14.80 7.65 -7.12
C GLY A 175 13.72 6.57 -7.07
N PRO A 176 14.08 5.33 -6.76
CA PRO A 176 13.11 4.25 -6.59
C PRO A 176 12.13 4.56 -5.47
N GLU A 177 10.89 4.07 -5.59
CA GLU A 177 9.83 4.31 -4.62
C GLU A 177 9.15 3.01 -4.23
N GLY A 178 8.70 2.96 -2.97
CA GLY A 178 7.93 1.83 -2.46
C GLY A 178 8.78 0.61 -2.14
N PHE A 179 8.10 -0.48 -1.87
CA PHE A 179 8.67 -1.80 -1.62
C PHE A 179 7.74 -2.86 -2.22
N HIS A 180 8.31 -3.85 -2.89
CA HIS A 180 7.57 -4.98 -3.43
C HIS A 180 8.33 -6.28 -3.18
N TRP A 181 7.66 -7.23 -2.54
CA TRP A 181 8.22 -8.56 -2.31
C TRP A 181 7.11 -9.60 -2.30
N LYS A 182 7.21 -10.62 -3.14
CA LYS A 182 6.13 -11.59 -3.38
C LYS A 182 4.83 -10.85 -3.71
N ASN A 183 3.77 -11.01 -2.91
CA ASN A 183 2.48 -10.32 -3.05
C ASN A 183 2.31 -9.15 -2.06
N VAL A 184 3.40 -8.65 -1.49
CA VAL A 184 3.40 -7.44 -0.66
C VAL A 184 3.70 -6.24 -1.54
N PHE A 185 2.74 -5.35 -1.66
CA PHE A 185 2.84 -4.06 -2.34
C PHE A 185 2.87 -2.97 -1.28
N ALA A 186 3.87 -2.14 -1.28
CA ALA A 186 3.95 -1.02 -0.36
C ALA A 186 4.48 0.24 -1.06
N SER A 187 3.89 1.39 -0.74
CA SER A 187 4.23 2.65 -1.38
C SER A 187 3.93 3.81 -0.43
N GLU A 188 4.75 4.84 -0.44
CA GLU A 188 4.46 6.09 0.28
C GLU A 188 3.46 7.00 -0.45
N LEU A 189 2.95 6.56 -1.61
CA LEU A 189 1.85 7.24 -2.28
C LEU A 189 0.61 7.26 -1.39
N THR A 190 0.01 8.43 -1.27
CA THR A 190 -1.15 8.66 -0.41
C THR A 190 -2.46 8.64 -1.19
N GLY A 191 -3.56 8.38 -0.47
CA GLY A 191 -4.90 8.30 -1.05
C GLY A 191 -5.20 6.94 -1.68
N PRO A 192 -6.19 6.89 -2.58
CA PRO A 192 -6.64 5.64 -3.16
C PRO A 192 -5.76 5.22 -4.36
N VAL A 193 -4.59 4.69 -4.07
CA VAL A 193 -3.58 4.30 -5.08
C VAL A 193 -4.15 3.33 -6.10
N LEU A 194 -4.95 2.32 -5.66
CA LEU A 194 -5.57 1.35 -6.56
C LEU A 194 -6.65 1.98 -7.45
N VAL A 195 -7.37 3.00 -6.97
CA VAL A 195 -8.37 3.71 -7.81
C VAL A 195 -7.68 4.46 -8.95
N LYS A 196 -6.52 5.04 -8.68
CA LYS A 196 -5.74 5.80 -9.68
C LYS A 196 -4.99 4.91 -10.66
N ASN A 197 -4.72 3.66 -10.29
CA ASN A 197 -3.85 2.76 -11.04
C ASN A 197 -4.53 1.41 -11.30
N PRO A 198 -5.34 1.31 -12.37
CA PRO A 198 -6.09 0.09 -12.69
C PRO A 198 -5.19 -1.14 -12.83
N ARG A 199 -3.99 -1.00 -13.42
CA ARG A 199 -3.06 -2.12 -13.56
C ARG A 199 -2.50 -2.60 -12.23
N LEU A 200 -2.30 -1.68 -11.28
CA LEU A 200 -1.90 -2.07 -9.92
C LEU A 200 -3.06 -2.77 -9.19
N LEU A 201 -4.30 -2.30 -9.40
CA LEU A 201 -5.49 -2.97 -8.89
C LEU A 201 -5.60 -4.39 -9.44
N GLU A 202 -5.41 -4.57 -10.75
CA GLU A 202 -5.39 -5.88 -11.40
C GLU A 202 -4.28 -6.76 -10.83
N ALA A 203 -3.05 -6.26 -10.69
CA ALA A 203 -1.93 -7.02 -10.14
C ALA A 203 -2.21 -7.52 -8.71
N VAL A 204 -2.80 -6.68 -7.86
CA VAL A 204 -3.21 -7.07 -6.50
C VAL A 204 -4.34 -8.12 -6.53
N ALA A 205 -5.35 -7.93 -7.38
CA ALA A 205 -6.45 -8.88 -7.52
C ALA A 205 -5.97 -10.23 -8.09
N ASP A 206 -5.05 -10.19 -9.04
CA ASP A 206 -4.46 -11.39 -9.64
C ASP A 206 -3.66 -12.20 -8.61
N ALA A 207 -2.92 -11.53 -7.74
CA ALA A 207 -2.22 -12.17 -6.63
C ALA A 207 -3.19 -12.92 -5.70
N ILE A 208 -4.33 -12.29 -5.35
CA ILE A 208 -5.39 -12.91 -4.55
C ILE A 208 -5.99 -14.12 -5.28
N CYS A 209 -6.40 -13.91 -6.54
CA CYS A 209 -7.07 -14.96 -7.33
C CYS A 209 -6.14 -16.16 -7.58
N THR A 210 -4.88 -15.90 -7.91
CA THR A 210 -3.89 -16.97 -8.15
C THR A 210 -3.68 -17.80 -6.89
N ARG A 211 -3.48 -17.16 -5.72
CA ARG A 211 -3.33 -17.86 -4.45
C ARG A 211 -4.54 -18.71 -4.10
N ARG A 212 -5.76 -18.26 -4.45
CA ARG A 212 -7.01 -18.95 -4.18
C ARG A 212 -7.44 -19.92 -5.30
N GLY A 213 -6.65 -20.05 -6.37
CA GLY A 213 -7.00 -20.88 -7.51
C GLY A 213 -8.25 -20.42 -8.28
N ILE A 214 -8.52 -19.10 -8.28
CA ILE A 214 -9.64 -18.51 -9.00
C ILE A 214 -9.21 -18.22 -10.42
N SER A 215 -9.92 -18.80 -11.39
CA SER A 215 -9.70 -18.52 -12.81
C SER A 215 -10.11 -17.10 -13.16
N LEU A 216 -9.22 -16.41 -13.83
CA LEU A 216 -9.46 -15.04 -14.26
C LEU A 216 -10.02 -15.01 -15.68
N PRO A 217 -11.06 -14.20 -15.97
CA PRO A 217 -11.59 -14.06 -17.32
C PRO A 217 -10.61 -13.32 -18.24
N GLU A 218 -10.70 -13.56 -19.55
CA GLU A 218 -9.91 -12.81 -20.55
C GLU A 218 -10.26 -11.31 -20.53
N GLU A 219 -11.56 -11.00 -20.47
CA GLU A 219 -12.04 -9.63 -20.33
C GLU A 219 -12.11 -9.25 -18.84
N ARG A 220 -11.29 -8.28 -18.45
CA ARG A 220 -11.18 -7.82 -17.06
C ARG A 220 -12.24 -6.78 -16.73
N PRO A 221 -12.78 -6.76 -15.50
CA PRO A 221 -13.65 -5.68 -15.05
C PRO A 221 -12.98 -4.33 -15.24
N SER A 222 -13.66 -3.37 -15.85
CA SER A 222 -13.19 -2.00 -16.00
C SER A 222 -14.15 -1.02 -15.32
N PHE A 223 -13.62 0.08 -14.83
CA PHE A 223 -14.41 1.11 -14.18
C PHE A 223 -14.19 2.47 -14.85
N PRO A 224 -15.25 3.30 -15.01
CA PRO A 224 -15.17 4.56 -15.76
C PRO A 224 -14.13 5.55 -15.26
N TYR A 225 -13.80 5.52 -13.97
CA TYR A 225 -12.80 6.41 -13.36
C TYR A 225 -11.34 5.98 -13.61
N ALA A 226 -11.10 4.79 -14.14
CA ALA A 226 -9.77 4.27 -14.39
C ALA A 226 -8.94 5.13 -15.36
N ALA A 227 -9.60 5.75 -16.35
CA ALA A 227 -8.93 6.58 -17.35
C ALA A 227 -8.59 8.01 -16.87
N VAL A 228 -9.26 8.51 -15.84
CA VAL A 228 -9.18 9.93 -15.43
C VAL A 228 -7.80 10.29 -14.87
N SER A 229 -7.15 9.38 -14.17
CA SER A 229 -5.87 9.63 -13.49
C SER A 229 -4.71 9.89 -14.47
N TYR A 230 -4.74 9.29 -15.66
CA TYR A 230 -3.71 9.46 -16.68
C TYR A 230 -3.89 10.75 -17.49
N THR A 231 -5.12 11.24 -17.63
CA THR A 231 -5.42 12.42 -18.46
C THR A 231 -4.84 13.71 -17.90
N HIS A 232 -4.79 13.85 -16.57
CA HIS A 232 -4.26 15.05 -15.92
C HIS A 232 -2.74 15.19 -16.00
N LEU A 233 -2.00 14.09 -16.14
CA LEU A 233 -0.54 14.10 -16.21
C LEU A 233 0.00 14.16 -17.64
N THR A 234 -0.86 13.88 -18.63
CA THR A 234 -0.48 13.88 -20.07
C THR A 234 -0.90 15.14 -20.80
N LEU A 235 -1.66 16.05 -20.17
CA LEU A 235 -1.99 17.33 -20.78
C LEU A 235 -0.75 18.24 -20.76
N PRO A 236 -0.34 18.81 -21.92
CA PRO A 236 0.72 19.80 -21.95
C PRO A 236 0.29 20.99 -21.09
N THR A 237 1.14 21.37 -20.14
CA THR A 237 1.03 22.65 -19.45
C THR A 237 1.30 23.74 -20.48
N THR A 238 0.24 24.34 -21.02
CA THR A 238 0.30 25.57 -21.84
C THR A 238 0.60 26.77 -20.98
#